data_f31587e64e7761274c3e54103491bdab
#
_entry.id   f31587e64e7761274c3e54103491bdab
#
_cell.length_a   1.000
_cell.length_b   1.000
_cell.length_c   1.000
_cell.angle_alpha   90.00
_cell.angle_beta   90.00
_cell.angle_gamma   90.00
#
_symmetry.space_group_name_H-M   'P 1'
#
loop_
_entity.id
_entity.type
_entity.pdbx_description
1 polymer ?
#
loop_
_entity_poly.entity_id
_entity_poly.type
_entity_poly.pdbx_seq_one_letter_code
_entity_poly.pdbx_strand_id
1 'polypeptide(L)'
;MQQDILVNWSPQETRVAVVELGAVQELHVERTLERGLVGNVYLGKVARVLPGMQSAFIDIGLDKAAFLHVADVWQRQPDGEMPAAARTGQPLVPIEKQVFEGQALMVQVIKDPIGTKGARLSTQISIAGRHLVFLPQDDHIGVSQKIPSEQRDALRSRVQALVGEAGGGFILRTNAEDSSDQELQEDIAYLRKTWARIKDASTRLPPTSLLHQDLTLLQRVLRDLVGESTQSIRIDSREQFDKLLAFGNEFMPKAAERLQLYKGERPIFDLYNVDEEIARALGRRVDLKSGGYLIIDQTEALTTVDVNTGGYVGARNFEDTIFKTNLEAAQAIARQLRLRNLGGIIIVDFIDMSRTEHQDAVLSEFRKQLARDRVKTMAGGFSSLGLLEMTRKRTRESLAHMLCEPCPSCQGKGIV
;
A
#
# COMPACT_ATOMS: atom_id res chain seq x y z
N MET A 1 -21.08 -1.59 -2.36
CA MET A 1 -21.38 -0.47 -1.42
C MET A 1 -20.87 0.79 -2.09
N GLN A 2 -21.59 1.90 -1.95
CA GLN A 2 -21.23 3.16 -2.59
C GLN A 2 -20.09 3.84 -1.82
N GLN A 3 -19.07 4.31 -2.55
CA GLN A 3 -17.85 4.90 -2.01
C GLN A 3 -17.64 6.29 -2.60
N ASP A 4 -17.36 7.28 -1.77
CA ASP A 4 -16.89 8.60 -2.16
C ASP A 4 -15.42 8.78 -1.77
N ILE A 5 -14.65 9.44 -2.62
CA ILE A 5 -13.27 9.81 -2.35
C ILE A 5 -13.20 11.32 -2.22
N LEU A 6 -12.73 11.79 -1.07
CA LEU A 6 -12.60 13.20 -0.76
C LEU A 6 -11.13 13.59 -0.76
N VAL A 7 -10.80 14.65 -1.47
CA VAL A 7 -9.43 15.17 -1.54
C VAL A 7 -9.42 16.58 -0.98
N ASN A 8 -8.61 16.76 0.04
CA ASN A 8 -8.25 18.06 0.59
C ASN A 8 -6.77 18.33 0.28
N TRP A 9 -6.49 19.43 -0.40
CA TRP A 9 -5.17 19.77 -0.87
C TRP A 9 -4.70 21.11 -0.32
N SER A 10 -3.44 21.15 0.08
CA SER A 10 -2.68 22.37 0.32
C SER A 10 -1.28 22.25 -0.32
N PRO A 11 -0.53 23.34 -0.48
CA PRO A 11 0.84 23.30 -0.98
C PRO A 11 1.76 22.39 -0.17
N GLN A 12 1.51 22.24 1.13
CA GLN A 12 2.33 21.46 2.06
C GLN A 12 1.88 20.00 2.16
N GLU A 13 0.57 19.74 2.02
CA GLU A 13 0.00 18.43 2.31
C GLU A 13 -1.20 18.12 1.42
N THR A 14 -1.27 16.89 0.95
CA THR A 14 -2.44 16.32 0.29
C THR A 14 -3.04 15.24 1.19
N ARG A 15 -4.32 15.37 1.52
CA ARG A 15 -5.06 14.39 2.31
C ARG A 15 -6.19 13.79 1.47
N VAL A 16 -6.35 12.49 1.53
CA VAL A 16 -7.39 11.76 0.79
C VAL A 16 -8.12 10.83 1.74
N ALA A 17 -9.42 11.02 1.87
CA ALA A 17 -10.31 10.17 2.66
C ALA A 17 -11.20 9.34 1.76
N VAL A 18 -11.30 8.05 2.03
CA VAL A 18 -12.26 7.13 1.43
C VAL A 18 -13.43 6.99 2.38
N VAL A 19 -14.63 7.35 1.93
CA VAL A 19 -15.85 7.37 2.74
C VAL A 19 -16.85 6.36 2.19
N GLU A 20 -17.34 5.46 3.03
CA GLU A 20 -18.42 4.53 2.70
C GLU A 20 -19.55 4.70 3.72
N LEU A 21 -20.79 4.85 3.23
CA LEU A 21 -21.97 5.02 4.09
C LEU A 21 -21.81 6.13 5.15
N GLY A 22 -21.13 7.22 4.80
CA GLY A 22 -20.88 8.34 5.70
C GLY A 22 -19.76 8.13 6.73
N ALA A 23 -19.06 7.00 6.71
CA ALA A 23 -17.96 6.71 7.63
C ALA A 23 -16.61 6.63 6.87
N VAL A 24 -15.57 7.28 7.40
CA VAL A 24 -14.23 7.22 6.86
C VAL A 24 -13.67 5.80 7.04
N GLN A 25 -13.24 5.18 5.95
CA GLN A 25 -12.68 3.83 5.90
C GLN A 25 -11.17 3.83 5.80
N GLU A 26 -10.63 4.74 5.01
CA GLU A 26 -9.20 4.87 4.78
C GLU A 26 -8.81 6.35 4.76
N LEU A 27 -7.63 6.67 5.27
CA LEU A 27 -7.02 7.97 5.15
C LEU A 27 -5.63 7.84 4.55
N HIS A 28 -5.33 8.69 3.58
CA HIS A 28 -4.03 8.78 2.95
C HIS A 28 -3.53 10.22 3.08
N VAL A 29 -2.30 10.37 3.53
CA VAL A 29 -1.64 11.67 3.68
C VAL A 29 -0.31 11.63 2.93
N GLU A 30 0.00 12.67 2.19
CA GLU A 30 1.29 12.87 1.52
C GLU A 30 1.73 14.31 1.75
N ARG A 31 2.84 14.50 2.46
CA ARG A 31 3.45 15.79 2.67
C ARG A 31 4.46 16.08 1.57
N THR A 32 4.43 17.27 1.02
CA THR A 32 5.26 17.64 -0.13
C THR A 32 6.76 17.47 0.15
N LEU A 33 7.21 17.86 1.36
CA LEU A 33 8.62 17.78 1.76
C LEU A 33 9.06 16.39 2.22
N GLU A 34 8.12 15.51 2.58
CA GLU A 34 8.36 14.14 3.06
C GLU A 34 7.89 13.10 2.05
N ARG A 35 7.76 13.48 0.79
CA ARG A 35 7.33 12.56 -0.25
C ARG A 35 8.35 11.44 -0.39
N GLY A 36 7.87 10.19 -0.27
CA GLY A 36 8.68 8.99 -0.43
C GLY A 36 9.29 8.88 -1.84
N LEU A 37 10.41 8.21 -1.91
CA LEU A 37 11.19 7.98 -3.14
C LEU A 37 10.87 6.62 -3.77
N VAL A 38 10.16 5.74 -3.06
CA VAL A 38 9.81 4.38 -3.53
C VAL A 38 9.10 4.46 -4.88
N GLY A 39 9.58 3.66 -5.84
CA GLY A 39 9.10 3.65 -7.22
C GLY A 39 9.89 4.57 -8.17
N ASN A 40 10.57 5.59 -7.67
CA ASN A 40 11.39 6.47 -8.49
C ASN A 40 12.55 5.70 -9.14
N VAL A 41 12.84 6.02 -10.40
CA VAL A 41 13.94 5.43 -11.17
C VAL A 41 15.00 6.49 -11.40
N TYR A 42 16.24 6.16 -11.10
CA TYR A 42 17.40 7.02 -11.25
C TYR A 42 18.45 6.41 -12.18
N LEU A 43 19.23 7.23 -12.84
CA LEU A 43 20.51 6.84 -13.40
C LEU A 43 21.56 7.06 -12.31
N GLY A 44 21.81 6.06 -11.48
CA GLY A 44 22.77 6.13 -10.39
C GLY A 44 24.20 5.95 -10.87
N LYS A 45 25.18 6.41 -10.08
CA LYS A 45 26.61 6.17 -10.26
C LYS A 45 27.12 5.33 -9.10
N VAL A 46 27.77 4.20 -9.40
CA VAL A 46 28.38 3.35 -8.38
C VAL A 46 29.51 4.12 -7.69
N ALA A 47 29.30 4.50 -6.43
CA ALA A 47 30.27 5.24 -5.64
C ALA A 47 31.31 4.31 -5.00
N ARG A 48 30.89 3.15 -4.50
CA ARG A 48 31.76 2.17 -3.84
C ARG A 48 31.17 0.78 -3.87
N VAL A 49 32.01 -0.23 -4.12
CA VAL A 49 31.64 -1.65 -4.02
C VAL A 49 32.20 -2.22 -2.72
N LEU A 50 31.41 -3.00 -2.00
CA LEU A 50 31.74 -3.62 -0.70
C LEU A 50 31.56 -5.15 -0.81
N PRO A 51 32.57 -5.90 -1.29
CA PRO A 51 32.48 -7.34 -1.47
C PRO A 51 32.15 -8.09 -0.15
N GLY A 52 32.75 -7.67 0.96
CA GLY A 52 32.51 -8.29 2.28
C GLY A 52 31.06 -8.19 2.78
N MET A 53 30.28 -7.22 2.26
CA MET A 53 28.86 -7.04 2.56
C MET A 53 27.96 -7.44 1.38
N GLN A 54 28.53 -7.94 0.30
CA GLN A 54 27.83 -8.24 -0.94
C GLN A 54 26.89 -7.11 -1.39
N SER A 55 27.41 -5.88 -1.40
CA SER A 55 26.61 -4.67 -1.59
C SER A 55 27.43 -3.57 -2.28
N ALA A 56 26.72 -2.57 -2.80
CA ALA A 56 27.33 -1.36 -3.36
C ALA A 56 26.59 -0.11 -2.86
N PHE A 57 27.33 0.98 -2.68
CA PHE A 57 26.76 2.30 -2.51
C PHE A 57 26.62 2.99 -3.86
N ILE A 58 25.44 3.53 -4.13
CA ILE A 58 25.07 4.18 -5.38
C ILE A 58 24.69 5.63 -5.08
N ASP A 59 25.38 6.55 -5.76
CA ASP A 59 24.99 7.96 -5.77
C ASP A 59 23.83 8.14 -6.76
N ILE A 60 22.70 8.63 -6.27
CA ILE A 60 21.49 8.93 -7.04
C ILE A 60 21.15 10.43 -7.02
N GLY A 61 22.11 11.29 -6.61
CA GLY A 61 21.93 12.74 -6.54
C GLY A 61 21.22 13.22 -5.26
N LEU A 62 21.23 12.43 -4.21
CA LEU A 62 20.69 12.77 -2.88
C LEU A 62 21.83 12.93 -1.87
N ASP A 63 21.59 13.61 -0.75
CA ASP A 63 22.57 13.83 0.32
C ASP A 63 23.22 12.54 0.85
N LYS A 64 22.47 11.43 0.82
CA LYS A 64 22.94 10.12 1.28
C LYS A 64 23.03 9.15 0.12
N ALA A 65 24.18 8.47 -0.01
CA ALA A 65 24.32 7.38 -0.95
C ALA A 65 23.31 6.28 -0.68
N ALA A 66 22.69 5.77 -1.74
CA ALA A 66 21.74 4.69 -1.66
C ALA A 66 22.43 3.33 -1.66
N PHE A 67 21.73 2.30 -1.19
CA PHE A 67 22.27 0.97 -0.94
C PHE A 67 21.68 -0.06 -1.93
N LEU A 68 22.56 -0.77 -2.63
CA LEU A 68 22.22 -1.86 -3.53
C LEU A 68 22.81 -3.16 -2.99
N HIS A 69 21.97 -4.14 -2.63
CA HIS A 69 22.40 -5.46 -2.20
C HIS A 69 22.46 -6.42 -3.40
N VAL A 70 23.35 -7.40 -3.37
CA VAL A 70 23.53 -8.40 -4.44
C VAL A 70 22.22 -9.12 -4.82
N ALA A 71 21.36 -9.40 -3.85
CA ALA A 71 20.06 -10.02 -4.08
C ALA A 71 19.04 -9.11 -4.83
N ASP A 72 19.30 -7.81 -4.88
CA ASP A 72 18.45 -6.83 -5.57
C ASP A 72 19.00 -6.47 -6.97
N VAL A 73 20.11 -7.10 -7.37
CA VAL A 73 20.66 -6.97 -8.72
C VAL A 73 19.97 -7.98 -9.63
N TRP A 74 19.29 -7.47 -10.67
CA TRP A 74 18.63 -8.31 -11.64
C TRP A 74 19.66 -9.05 -12.52
N GLN A 75 19.43 -10.36 -12.69
CA GLN A 75 20.25 -11.22 -13.55
C GLN A 75 19.34 -11.92 -14.54
N ARG A 76 19.64 -11.79 -15.83
CA ARG A 76 18.94 -12.55 -16.86
C ARG A 76 19.27 -14.03 -16.72
N GLN A 77 18.26 -14.86 -16.53
CA GLN A 77 18.41 -16.31 -16.54
C GLN A 77 18.22 -16.85 -17.97
N PRO A 78 19.01 -17.88 -18.38
CA PRO A 78 18.92 -18.42 -19.73
C PRO A 78 17.57 -19.07 -20.07
N ASP A 79 16.81 -19.51 -19.07
CA ASP A 79 15.65 -20.40 -19.27
C ASP A 79 14.30 -19.76 -18.92
N GLY A 80 14.18 -18.43 -18.77
CA GLY A 80 12.91 -17.74 -18.54
C GLY A 80 12.23 -18.05 -17.19
N GLU A 81 12.95 -18.65 -16.24
CA GLU A 81 12.44 -18.97 -14.91
C GLU A 81 12.57 -17.79 -13.94
N MET A 82 11.75 -17.79 -12.84
CA MET A 82 11.69 -16.71 -11.84
C MET A 82 13.08 -16.28 -11.33
N PRO A 83 13.27 -14.96 -11.02
CA PRO A 83 14.55 -14.42 -10.52
C PRO A 83 15.12 -15.21 -9.35
N ALA A 84 16.45 -15.35 -9.30
CA ALA A 84 17.18 -16.12 -8.29
C ALA A 84 16.86 -15.73 -6.83
N ALA A 85 16.37 -14.51 -6.57
CA ALA A 85 15.90 -14.07 -5.26
C ALA A 85 14.70 -14.87 -4.72
N ALA A 86 13.99 -15.61 -5.57
CA ALA A 86 12.85 -16.46 -5.18
C ALA A 86 13.24 -17.93 -4.97
N ARG A 87 14.48 -18.33 -5.31
CA ARG A 87 14.96 -19.71 -5.12
C ARG A 87 15.96 -19.77 -3.97
N THR A 88 15.52 -20.32 -2.86
CA THR A 88 16.41 -20.71 -1.75
C THR A 88 17.39 -21.79 -2.25
N GLY A 89 18.66 -21.41 -2.44
CA GLY A 89 19.75 -22.39 -2.64
C GLY A 89 20.70 -22.20 -3.81
N GLN A 90 20.49 -21.29 -4.75
CA GLN A 90 21.50 -21.01 -5.78
C GLN A 90 22.51 -19.94 -5.31
N PRO A 91 23.83 -20.13 -5.50
CA PRO A 91 24.83 -19.13 -5.16
C PRO A 91 24.67 -17.90 -6.05
N LEU A 92 24.42 -16.74 -5.43
CA LEU A 92 24.39 -15.47 -6.14
C LEU A 92 25.77 -15.14 -6.71
N VAL A 93 25.82 -14.57 -7.92
CA VAL A 93 27.08 -14.05 -8.47
C VAL A 93 27.54 -12.91 -7.56
N PRO A 94 28.82 -12.93 -7.07
CA PRO A 94 29.32 -11.88 -6.18
C PRO A 94 29.16 -10.48 -6.74
N ILE A 95 28.88 -9.48 -5.88
CA ILE A 95 28.58 -8.10 -6.28
C ILE A 95 29.70 -7.46 -7.11
N GLU A 96 30.95 -7.73 -6.78
CA GLU A 96 32.13 -7.22 -7.46
C GLU A 96 32.30 -7.75 -8.89
N LYS A 97 31.58 -8.82 -9.27
CA LYS A 97 31.53 -9.34 -10.64
C LYS A 97 30.39 -8.75 -11.46
N GLN A 98 29.47 -8.03 -10.79
CA GLN A 98 28.26 -7.49 -11.42
C GLN A 98 28.33 -5.98 -11.60
N VAL A 99 28.97 -5.26 -10.68
CA VAL A 99 29.09 -3.80 -10.71
C VAL A 99 30.49 -3.36 -10.35
N PHE A 100 30.94 -2.24 -10.91
CA PHE A 100 32.25 -1.64 -10.65
C PHE A 100 32.12 -0.13 -10.33
N GLU A 101 33.06 0.39 -9.57
CA GLU A 101 33.09 1.82 -9.18
C GLU A 101 33.13 2.74 -10.39
N GLY A 102 32.33 3.81 -10.37
CA GLY A 102 32.18 4.75 -11.46
C GLY A 102 31.16 4.35 -12.54
N GLN A 103 30.65 3.14 -12.52
CA GLN A 103 29.63 2.65 -13.46
C GLN A 103 28.32 3.45 -13.32
N ALA A 104 27.73 3.85 -14.46
CA ALA A 104 26.37 4.33 -14.50
C ALA A 104 25.38 3.15 -14.53
N LEU A 105 24.40 3.15 -13.66
CA LEU A 105 23.47 2.04 -13.49
C LEU A 105 22.04 2.57 -13.29
N MET A 106 21.09 2.08 -14.10
CA MET A 106 19.68 2.37 -13.87
C MET A 106 19.18 1.60 -12.65
N VAL A 107 18.62 2.32 -11.67
CA VAL A 107 18.18 1.75 -10.40
C VAL A 107 16.84 2.31 -9.99
N GLN A 108 16.04 1.50 -9.31
CA GLN A 108 14.76 1.89 -8.72
C GLN A 108 14.82 1.83 -7.21
N VAL A 109 14.23 2.82 -6.56
CA VAL A 109 14.08 2.83 -5.09
C VAL A 109 12.99 1.86 -4.67
N ILE A 110 13.34 0.87 -3.83
CA ILE A 110 12.41 -0.12 -3.28
C ILE A 110 12.08 0.09 -1.80
N LYS A 111 12.91 0.89 -1.09
CA LYS A 111 12.62 1.36 0.28
C LYS A 111 13.17 2.76 0.47
N ASP A 112 12.40 3.60 1.15
CA ASP A 112 12.80 4.95 1.51
C ASP A 112 13.99 4.97 2.46
N PRO A 113 14.77 6.08 2.49
CA PRO A 113 15.77 6.31 3.51
C PRO A 113 15.14 6.30 4.90
N ILE A 114 15.79 5.67 5.88
CA ILE A 114 15.32 5.63 7.27
C ILE A 114 16.47 6.03 8.19
N GLY A 115 16.29 7.07 8.97
CA GLY A 115 17.28 7.59 9.91
C GLY A 115 18.61 7.91 9.21
N THR A 116 19.68 7.22 9.58
CA THR A 116 21.04 7.40 8.99
C THR A 116 21.26 6.59 7.71
N LYS A 117 20.36 5.65 7.37
CA LYS A 117 20.51 4.75 6.22
C LYS A 117 19.96 5.39 4.95
N GLY A 118 20.70 5.29 3.85
CA GLY A 118 20.24 5.69 2.51
C GLY A 118 19.12 4.78 1.98
N ALA A 119 18.50 5.21 0.86
CA ALA A 119 17.47 4.44 0.18
C ALA A 119 17.99 3.06 -0.26
N ARG A 120 17.12 2.03 -0.23
CA ARG A 120 17.44 0.72 -0.81
C ARG A 120 17.02 0.67 -2.27
N LEU A 121 17.91 0.17 -3.10
CA LEU A 121 17.75 0.11 -4.54
C LEU A 121 17.59 -1.31 -5.05
N SER A 122 17.01 -1.42 -6.26
CA SER A 122 17.05 -2.61 -7.10
C SER A 122 17.40 -2.21 -8.52
N THR A 123 18.07 -3.10 -9.25
CA THR A 123 18.27 -2.94 -10.70
C THR A 123 17.11 -3.55 -11.50
N GLN A 124 16.24 -4.33 -10.87
CA GLN A 124 15.00 -4.80 -11.47
C GLN A 124 13.98 -3.66 -11.46
N ILE A 125 13.76 -3.06 -12.62
CA ILE A 125 12.78 -1.99 -12.77
C ILE A 125 11.38 -2.58 -12.88
N SER A 126 10.44 -2.01 -12.13
CA SER A 126 9.02 -2.37 -12.16
C SER A 126 8.17 -1.11 -12.26
N ILE A 127 7.27 -1.06 -13.24
CA ILE A 127 6.39 0.09 -13.46
C ILE A 127 4.96 -0.38 -13.20
N ALA A 128 4.31 0.21 -12.20
CA ALA A 128 2.96 -0.17 -11.82
C ALA A 128 1.91 0.62 -12.62
N GLY A 129 1.13 -0.09 -13.42
CA GLY A 129 -0.10 0.39 -14.04
C GLY A 129 -1.32 0.16 -13.15
N ARG A 130 -2.50 0.29 -13.72
CA ARG A 130 -3.77 0.04 -13.03
C ARG A 130 -4.02 -1.45 -12.82
N HIS A 131 -3.94 -2.23 -13.88
CA HIS A 131 -4.25 -3.67 -13.91
C HIS A 131 -2.99 -4.54 -13.93
N LEU A 132 -1.87 -3.99 -14.40
CA LEU A 132 -0.63 -4.69 -14.65
C LEU A 132 0.54 -4.00 -13.95
N VAL A 133 1.59 -4.78 -13.67
CA VAL A 133 2.93 -4.28 -13.37
C VAL A 133 3.84 -4.73 -14.49
N PHE A 134 4.55 -3.80 -15.11
CA PHE A 134 5.48 -4.07 -16.20
C PHE A 134 6.89 -4.29 -15.69
N LEU A 135 7.53 -5.34 -16.14
CA LEU A 135 8.91 -5.72 -15.86
C LEU A 135 9.70 -5.70 -17.17
N PRO A 136 10.32 -4.56 -17.53
CA PRO A 136 10.93 -4.37 -18.85
C PRO A 136 12.09 -5.32 -19.17
N GLN A 137 12.73 -5.85 -18.14
CA GLN A 137 13.94 -6.70 -18.24
C GLN A 137 13.60 -8.19 -18.19
N ASP A 138 12.34 -8.53 -17.96
CA ASP A 138 11.83 -9.89 -17.81
C ASP A 138 10.87 -10.21 -18.95
N ASP A 139 10.64 -11.49 -19.23
CA ASP A 139 9.65 -11.95 -20.22
C ASP A 139 8.53 -12.78 -19.57
N HIS A 140 8.54 -12.90 -18.23
CA HIS A 140 7.58 -13.72 -17.49
C HIS A 140 6.24 -13.00 -17.29
N ILE A 141 5.13 -13.75 -17.47
CA ILE A 141 3.78 -13.28 -17.14
C ILE A 141 3.32 -13.93 -15.84
N GLY A 142 3.31 -13.13 -14.77
CA GLY A 142 2.84 -13.52 -13.45
C GLY A 142 1.39 -13.13 -13.20
N VAL A 143 0.77 -13.75 -12.19
CA VAL A 143 -0.58 -13.40 -11.72
C VAL A 143 -0.54 -13.24 -10.22
N SER A 144 -1.21 -12.22 -9.69
CA SER A 144 -1.32 -11.98 -8.25
C SER A 144 -1.84 -13.22 -7.51
N GLN A 145 -1.17 -13.57 -6.40
CA GLN A 145 -1.60 -14.68 -5.55
C GLN A 145 -2.96 -14.45 -4.87
N LYS A 146 -3.50 -13.22 -4.89
CA LYS A 146 -4.82 -12.88 -4.37
C LYS A 146 -5.95 -13.29 -5.31
N ILE A 147 -5.66 -13.51 -6.59
CA ILE A 147 -6.61 -14.02 -7.58
C ILE A 147 -6.78 -15.53 -7.36
N PRO A 148 -8.00 -16.06 -7.38
CA PRO A 148 -8.26 -17.48 -7.25
C PRO A 148 -7.44 -18.34 -8.24
N SER A 149 -6.91 -19.48 -7.78
CA SER A 149 -6.04 -20.36 -8.59
C SER A 149 -6.65 -20.77 -9.92
N GLU A 150 -7.96 -21.03 -9.92
CA GLU A 150 -8.75 -21.50 -11.07
C GLU A 150 -8.77 -20.49 -12.23
N GLN A 151 -8.66 -19.20 -11.92
CA GLN A 151 -8.70 -18.13 -12.91
C GLN A 151 -7.31 -17.71 -13.42
N ARG A 152 -6.23 -18.06 -12.69
CA ARG A 152 -4.88 -17.55 -12.97
C ARG A 152 -4.37 -17.95 -14.34
N ASP A 153 -4.59 -19.19 -14.77
CA ASP A 153 -4.08 -19.70 -16.05
C ASP A 153 -4.83 -19.07 -17.23
N ALA A 154 -6.14 -18.89 -17.11
CA ALA A 154 -6.95 -18.20 -18.11
C ALA A 154 -6.52 -16.73 -18.27
N LEU A 155 -6.33 -16.01 -17.16
CA LEU A 155 -5.87 -14.62 -17.16
C LEU A 155 -4.44 -14.49 -17.70
N ARG A 156 -3.55 -15.43 -17.37
CA ARG A 156 -2.17 -15.46 -17.90
C ARG A 156 -2.18 -15.61 -19.41
N SER A 157 -2.92 -16.58 -19.94
CA SER A 157 -3.02 -16.82 -21.40
C SER A 157 -3.63 -15.64 -22.13
N ARG A 158 -4.62 -14.99 -21.54
CA ARG A 158 -5.26 -13.78 -22.06
C ARG A 158 -4.28 -12.63 -22.18
N VAL A 159 -3.52 -12.31 -21.13
CA VAL A 159 -2.51 -11.24 -21.17
C VAL A 159 -1.38 -11.60 -22.13
N GLN A 160 -0.97 -12.85 -22.20
CA GLN A 160 0.06 -13.31 -23.14
C GLN A 160 -0.34 -13.05 -24.58
N ALA A 161 -1.61 -13.30 -24.93
CA ALA A 161 -2.14 -12.99 -26.27
C ALA A 161 -2.14 -11.47 -26.56
N LEU A 162 -2.46 -10.62 -25.56
CA LEU A 162 -2.48 -9.16 -25.70
C LEU A 162 -1.10 -8.52 -25.78
N VAL A 163 -0.11 -9.09 -25.08
CA VAL A 163 1.29 -8.59 -25.06
C VAL A 163 1.97 -8.80 -26.40
N GLY A 164 1.68 -9.91 -27.11
CA GLY A 164 2.27 -10.23 -28.40
C GLY A 164 3.79 -10.44 -28.32
N GLU A 165 4.47 -10.31 -29.45
CA GLU A 165 5.93 -10.53 -29.60
C GLU A 165 6.83 -9.37 -29.13
N ALA A 166 6.23 -8.25 -28.69
CA ALA A 166 6.99 -7.03 -28.38
C ALA A 166 7.82 -7.09 -27.09
N GLY A 167 7.84 -8.23 -26.40
CA GLY A 167 8.66 -8.50 -25.21
C GLY A 167 8.25 -7.74 -23.94
N GLY A 168 8.89 -8.11 -22.84
CA GLY A 168 8.67 -7.56 -21.51
C GLY A 168 7.69 -8.38 -20.66
N GLY A 169 8.02 -8.58 -19.40
CA GLY A 169 7.20 -9.31 -18.43
C GLY A 169 6.09 -8.45 -17.87
N PHE A 170 5.01 -9.12 -17.48
CA PHE A 170 3.87 -8.45 -16.85
C PHE A 170 3.37 -9.27 -15.65
N ILE A 171 2.97 -8.58 -14.57
CA ILE A 171 2.30 -9.19 -13.44
C ILE A 171 0.89 -8.63 -13.35
N LEU A 172 -0.13 -9.51 -13.44
CA LEU A 172 -1.51 -9.13 -13.23
C LEU A 172 -1.75 -8.79 -11.75
N ARG A 173 -2.31 -7.61 -11.52
CA ARG A 173 -2.75 -7.16 -10.19
C ARG A 173 -4.13 -7.74 -9.88
N THR A 174 -4.54 -7.68 -8.62
CA THR A 174 -5.84 -8.22 -8.17
C THR A 174 -7.03 -7.59 -8.89
N ASN A 175 -6.96 -6.29 -9.19
CA ASN A 175 -8.01 -5.56 -9.90
C ASN A 175 -8.05 -5.83 -11.43
N ALA A 176 -7.22 -6.73 -11.93
CA ALA A 176 -7.28 -7.19 -13.32
C ALA A 176 -8.28 -8.34 -13.53
N GLU A 177 -8.82 -8.92 -12.45
CA GLU A 177 -9.74 -10.07 -12.52
C GLU A 177 -10.93 -9.80 -13.42
N ASP A 178 -11.60 -8.65 -13.24
CA ASP A 178 -12.80 -8.25 -13.99
C ASP A 178 -12.52 -7.26 -15.14
N SER A 179 -11.24 -7.03 -15.49
CA SER A 179 -10.87 -6.06 -16.52
C SER A 179 -11.19 -6.58 -17.93
N SER A 180 -11.61 -5.68 -18.82
CA SER A 180 -11.79 -5.96 -20.24
C SER A 180 -10.44 -6.04 -20.98
N ASP A 181 -10.42 -6.68 -22.16
CA ASP A 181 -9.22 -6.72 -23.02
C ASP A 181 -8.75 -5.32 -23.40
N GLN A 182 -9.70 -4.42 -23.65
CA GLN A 182 -9.39 -3.03 -23.96
C GLN A 182 -8.67 -2.33 -22.81
N GLU A 183 -9.12 -2.49 -21.57
CA GLU A 183 -8.46 -1.92 -20.38
C GLU A 183 -7.05 -2.48 -20.16
N LEU A 184 -6.86 -3.77 -20.40
CA LEU A 184 -5.54 -4.39 -20.36
C LEU A 184 -4.62 -3.86 -21.46
N GLN A 185 -5.11 -3.68 -22.69
CA GLN A 185 -4.35 -3.11 -23.79
C GLN A 185 -3.95 -1.66 -23.54
N GLU A 186 -4.86 -0.84 -23.02
CA GLU A 186 -4.60 0.54 -22.63
C GLU A 186 -3.51 0.62 -21.56
N ASP A 187 -3.56 -0.27 -20.57
CA ASP A 187 -2.54 -0.33 -19.49
C ASP A 187 -1.17 -0.79 -20.03
N ILE A 188 -1.14 -1.79 -20.92
CA ILE A 188 0.08 -2.23 -21.62
C ILE A 188 0.70 -1.09 -22.43
N ALA A 189 -0.12 -0.36 -23.20
CA ALA A 189 0.34 0.77 -24.02
C ALA A 189 0.93 1.89 -23.13
N TYR A 190 0.26 2.23 -22.04
CA TYR A 190 0.74 3.20 -21.05
C TYR A 190 2.08 2.80 -20.46
N LEU A 191 2.20 1.56 -19.99
CA LEU A 191 3.41 1.04 -19.35
C LEU A 191 4.61 1.02 -20.30
N ARG A 192 4.40 0.59 -21.56
CA ARG A 192 5.43 0.62 -22.59
C ARG A 192 5.86 2.03 -22.98
N LYS A 193 4.91 2.96 -23.10
CA LYS A 193 5.19 4.38 -23.36
C LYS A 193 6.00 5.00 -22.21
N THR A 194 5.65 4.69 -20.97
CA THR A 194 6.40 5.15 -19.78
C THR A 194 7.82 4.62 -19.79
N TRP A 195 8.00 3.33 -20.06
CA TRP A 195 9.33 2.73 -20.17
C TRP A 195 10.18 3.33 -21.30
N ALA A 196 9.59 3.58 -22.45
CA ALA A 196 10.28 4.22 -23.58
C ALA A 196 10.80 5.61 -23.19
N ARG A 197 10.01 6.40 -22.43
CA ARG A 197 10.45 7.70 -21.87
C ARG A 197 11.62 7.56 -20.89
N ILE A 198 11.58 6.55 -20.01
CA ILE A 198 12.65 6.27 -19.05
C ILE A 198 13.95 5.91 -19.77
N LYS A 199 13.88 5.02 -20.79
CA LYS A 199 15.03 4.64 -21.63
C LYS A 199 15.62 5.84 -22.36
N ASP A 200 14.78 6.65 -22.97
CA ASP A 200 15.22 7.84 -23.68
C ASP A 200 15.88 8.86 -22.71
N ALA A 201 15.30 9.09 -21.52
CA ALA A 201 15.91 9.91 -20.49
C ALA A 201 17.27 9.36 -20.04
N SER A 202 17.43 8.05 -19.91
CA SER A 202 18.69 7.44 -19.48
C SER A 202 19.84 7.61 -20.47
N THR A 203 19.54 7.85 -21.74
CA THR A 203 20.56 8.14 -22.77
C THR A 203 20.94 9.60 -22.86
N ARG A 204 20.05 10.51 -22.40
CA ARG A 204 20.25 11.98 -22.51
C ARG A 204 20.74 12.62 -21.23
N LEU A 205 20.40 12.08 -20.08
CA LEU A 205 20.72 12.67 -18.78
C LEU A 205 22.04 12.12 -18.23
N PRO A 206 22.80 12.95 -17.48
CA PRO A 206 24.03 12.49 -16.84
C PRO A 206 23.72 11.53 -15.67
N PRO A 207 24.70 10.73 -15.21
CA PRO A 207 24.59 9.97 -13.97
C PRO A 207 24.17 10.85 -12.80
N THR A 208 23.52 10.27 -11.79
CA THR A 208 22.90 10.91 -10.62
C THR A 208 21.59 11.67 -10.91
N SER A 209 20.98 11.45 -12.08
CA SER A 209 19.72 12.10 -12.48
C SER A 209 18.50 11.23 -12.19
N LEU A 210 17.40 11.89 -11.83
CA LEU A 210 16.06 11.28 -11.76
C LEU A 210 15.55 11.04 -13.20
N LEU A 211 15.28 9.77 -13.55
CA LEU A 211 14.74 9.38 -14.86
C LEU A 211 13.21 9.33 -14.85
N HIS A 212 12.62 8.87 -13.76
CA HIS A 212 11.18 8.74 -13.59
C HIS A 212 10.80 8.95 -12.14
N GLN A 213 9.79 9.77 -11.92
CA GLN A 213 9.17 9.95 -10.62
C GLN A 213 7.88 9.14 -10.57
N ASP A 214 7.69 8.35 -9.51
CA ASP A 214 6.43 7.61 -9.31
C ASP A 214 5.24 8.56 -9.13
N LEU A 215 4.05 8.04 -9.33
CA LEU A 215 2.80 8.78 -9.28
C LEU A 215 2.62 9.53 -7.95
N THR A 216 2.08 10.75 -8.02
CA THR A 216 1.62 11.50 -6.84
C THR A 216 0.48 10.76 -6.15
N LEU A 217 0.18 11.12 -4.88
CA LEU A 217 -0.97 10.54 -4.17
C LEU A 217 -2.27 10.68 -4.98
N LEU A 218 -2.50 11.83 -5.61
CA LEU A 218 -3.70 12.08 -6.43
C LEU A 218 -3.78 11.15 -7.65
N GLN A 219 -2.67 10.96 -8.34
CA GLN A 219 -2.61 10.04 -9.49
C GLN A 219 -2.78 8.57 -9.03
N ARG A 220 -2.20 8.21 -7.87
CA ARG A 220 -2.41 6.90 -7.25
C ARG A 220 -3.87 6.68 -6.83
N VAL A 221 -4.60 7.71 -6.43
CA VAL A 221 -6.04 7.63 -6.18
C VAL A 221 -6.77 7.10 -7.41
N LEU A 222 -6.54 7.69 -8.58
CA LEU A 222 -7.16 7.22 -9.82
C LEU A 222 -6.77 5.78 -10.16
N ARG A 223 -5.49 5.44 -9.99
CA ARG A 223 -4.97 4.12 -10.32
C ARG A 223 -5.45 3.02 -9.38
N ASP A 224 -5.42 3.28 -8.06
CA ASP A 224 -5.52 2.22 -7.04
C ASP A 224 -6.84 2.26 -6.25
N LEU A 225 -7.44 3.45 -6.05
CA LEU A 225 -8.60 3.61 -5.16
C LEU A 225 -9.93 3.61 -5.90
N VAL A 226 -9.95 4.01 -7.17
CA VAL A 226 -11.19 4.04 -7.96
C VAL A 226 -11.58 2.64 -8.41
N GLY A 227 -12.78 2.23 -8.05
CA GLY A 227 -13.37 0.94 -8.42
C GLY A 227 -14.83 1.14 -8.89
N GLU A 228 -15.52 0.05 -9.20
CA GLU A 228 -16.94 0.09 -9.61
C GLU A 228 -17.84 0.74 -8.55
N SER A 229 -17.52 0.53 -7.28
CA SER A 229 -18.25 1.11 -6.14
C SER A 229 -18.03 2.61 -5.94
N THR A 230 -17.04 3.23 -6.61
CA THR A 230 -16.72 4.66 -6.45
C THR A 230 -17.72 5.51 -7.20
N GLN A 231 -18.46 6.36 -6.49
CA GLN A 231 -19.44 7.28 -7.08
C GLN A 231 -18.81 8.59 -7.51
N SER A 232 -18.02 9.19 -6.64
CA SER A 232 -17.42 10.50 -6.91
C SER A 232 -16.02 10.62 -6.30
N ILE A 233 -15.18 11.46 -6.93
CA ILE A 233 -13.88 11.89 -6.43
C ILE A 233 -13.94 13.40 -6.36
N ARG A 234 -14.09 13.96 -5.17
CA ARG A 234 -14.26 15.40 -4.96
C ARG A 234 -12.97 16.04 -4.51
N ILE A 235 -12.54 17.08 -5.22
CA ILE A 235 -11.26 17.78 -4.99
C ILE A 235 -11.55 19.25 -4.73
N ASP A 236 -11.01 19.81 -3.65
CA ASP A 236 -11.18 21.20 -3.23
C ASP A 236 -10.22 22.19 -3.92
N SER A 237 -9.23 21.72 -4.65
CA SER A 237 -8.28 22.55 -5.40
C SER A 237 -8.56 22.51 -6.91
N ARG A 238 -8.85 23.68 -7.51
CA ARG A 238 -9.06 23.80 -8.95
C ARG A 238 -7.83 23.37 -9.76
N GLU A 239 -6.66 23.82 -9.36
CA GLU A 239 -5.40 23.49 -10.04
C GLU A 239 -5.14 21.98 -10.06
N GLN A 240 -5.34 21.31 -8.92
CA GLN A 240 -5.12 19.87 -8.82
C GLN A 240 -6.21 19.09 -9.55
N PHE A 241 -7.44 19.58 -9.55
CA PHE A 241 -8.52 19.00 -10.34
C PHE A 241 -8.18 19.00 -11.84
N ASP A 242 -7.76 20.16 -12.39
CA ASP A 242 -7.44 20.29 -13.81
C ASP A 242 -6.24 19.39 -14.20
N LYS A 243 -5.19 19.31 -13.36
CA LYS A 243 -4.04 18.42 -13.55
C LYS A 243 -4.45 16.93 -13.52
N LEU A 244 -5.28 16.55 -12.55
CA LEU A 244 -5.71 15.17 -12.39
C LEU A 244 -6.69 14.75 -13.48
N LEU A 245 -7.54 15.67 -13.94
CA LEU A 245 -8.46 15.45 -15.06
C LEU A 245 -7.69 15.23 -16.37
N ALA A 246 -6.65 16.04 -16.64
CA ALA A 246 -5.79 15.85 -17.81
C ALA A 246 -5.08 14.49 -17.78
N PHE A 247 -4.50 14.12 -16.62
CA PHE A 247 -3.88 12.81 -16.42
C PHE A 247 -4.88 11.67 -16.59
N GLY A 248 -6.08 11.79 -15.98
CA GLY A 248 -7.11 10.78 -16.06
C GLY A 248 -7.63 10.58 -17.48
N ASN A 249 -7.87 11.65 -18.24
CA ASN A 249 -8.33 11.57 -19.64
C ASN A 249 -7.29 10.90 -20.54
N GLU A 250 -5.98 11.10 -20.28
CA GLU A 250 -4.92 10.44 -21.05
C GLU A 250 -4.79 8.94 -20.72
N PHE A 251 -4.95 8.55 -19.44
CA PHE A 251 -4.55 7.21 -18.98
C PHE A 251 -5.67 6.38 -18.34
N MET A 252 -6.74 7.00 -17.84
CA MET A 252 -7.80 6.34 -17.06
C MET A 252 -9.16 7.04 -17.28
N PRO A 253 -9.69 7.12 -18.52
CA PRO A 253 -10.85 7.95 -18.84
C PRO A 253 -12.08 7.61 -18.00
N LYS A 254 -12.37 6.34 -17.76
CA LYS A 254 -13.50 5.91 -16.90
C LYS A 254 -13.37 6.39 -15.44
N ALA A 255 -12.16 6.52 -14.93
CA ALA A 255 -11.93 7.06 -13.59
C ALA A 255 -12.05 8.59 -13.57
N ALA A 256 -11.61 9.25 -14.67
CA ALA A 256 -11.70 10.70 -14.83
C ALA A 256 -13.15 11.21 -14.86
N GLU A 257 -14.10 10.45 -15.40
CA GLU A 257 -15.53 10.79 -15.43
C GLU A 257 -16.13 10.98 -14.01
N ARG A 258 -15.51 10.42 -12.97
CA ARG A 258 -15.96 10.52 -11.58
C ARG A 258 -15.37 11.70 -10.83
N LEU A 259 -14.43 12.45 -11.47
CA LEU A 259 -13.82 13.63 -10.87
C LEU A 259 -14.81 14.79 -10.79
N GLN A 260 -14.89 15.42 -9.65
CA GLN A 260 -15.74 16.57 -9.37
C GLN A 260 -14.96 17.65 -8.62
N LEU A 261 -15.03 18.89 -9.12
CA LEU A 261 -14.50 20.02 -8.39
C LEU A 261 -15.46 20.38 -7.25
N TYR A 262 -14.98 20.34 -6.02
CA TYR A 262 -15.71 20.82 -4.87
C TYR A 262 -15.67 22.35 -4.82
N LYS A 263 -16.86 22.98 -4.74
CA LYS A 263 -17.04 24.44 -4.75
C LYS A 263 -17.78 24.94 -3.51
N GLY A 264 -17.97 24.08 -2.49
CA GLY A 264 -18.65 24.47 -1.26
C GLY A 264 -17.84 25.49 -0.46
N GLU A 265 -18.51 26.35 0.29
CA GLU A 265 -17.89 27.34 1.18
C GLU A 265 -17.25 26.67 2.42
N ARG A 266 -17.89 25.61 2.92
CA ARG A 266 -17.38 24.84 4.06
C ARG A 266 -16.25 23.92 3.61
N PRO A 267 -15.11 23.84 4.33
CA PRO A 267 -14.04 22.90 3.98
C PRO A 267 -14.55 21.47 3.80
N ILE A 268 -14.05 20.78 2.78
CA ILE A 268 -14.60 19.46 2.41
C ILE A 268 -14.47 18.44 3.55
N PHE A 269 -13.37 18.45 4.30
CA PHE A 269 -13.16 17.52 5.42
C PHE A 269 -14.08 17.84 6.61
N ASP A 270 -14.37 19.13 6.88
CA ASP A 270 -15.35 19.54 7.88
C ASP A 270 -16.76 19.07 7.50
N LEU A 271 -17.14 19.23 6.22
CA LEU A 271 -18.48 18.87 5.75
C LEU A 271 -18.78 17.37 5.97
N TYR A 272 -17.76 16.52 5.87
CA TYR A 272 -17.87 15.07 6.02
C TYR A 272 -17.36 14.56 7.38
N ASN A 273 -17.11 15.46 8.34
CA ASN A 273 -16.58 15.17 9.67
C ASN A 273 -15.28 14.32 9.66
N VAL A 274 -14.46 14.47 8.61
CA VAL A 274 -13.22 13.68 8.45
C VAL A 274 -12.19 14.06 9.51
N ASP A 275 -12.05 15.36 9.83
CA ASP A 275 -11.09 15.83 10.83
C ASP A 275 -11.44 15.32 12.24
N GLU A 276 -12.73 15.19 12.59
CA GLU A 276 -13.15 14.54 13.82
C GLU A 276 -12.82 13.04 13.85
N GLU A 277 -13.01 12.34 12.72
CA GLU A 277 -12.66 10.93 12.61
C GLU A 277 -11.13 10.72 12.71
N ILE A 278 -10.32 11.63 12.17
CA ILE A 278 -8.87 11.64 12.34
C ILE A 278 -8.50 11.79 13.82
N ALA A 279 -9.08 12.78 14.50
CA ALA A 279 -8.84 13.00 15.94
C ALA A 279 -9.21 11.77 16.78
N ARG A 280 -10.34 11.12 16.50
CA ARG A 280 -10.74 9.88 17.16
C ARG A 280 -9.80 8.72 16.84
N ALA A 281 -9.32 8.63 15.59
CA ALA A 281 -8.39 7.58 15.16
C ALA A 281 -6.97 7.74 15.75
N LEU A 282 -6.61 8.88 16.28
CA LEU A 282 -5.37 9.10 17.03
C LEU A 282 -5.48 8.69 18.51
N GLY A 283 -6.71 8.55 19.03
CA GLY A 283 -6.95 8.10 20.40
C GLY A 283 -6.82 6.59 20.54
N ARG A 284 -6.52 6.12 21.76
CA ARG A 284 -6.43 4.69 22.08
C ARG A 284 -7.79 4.00 22.05
N ARG A 285 -8.84 4.69 22.52
CA ARG A 285 -10.19 4.14 22.69
C ARG A 285 -11.02 4.29 21.44
N VAL A 286 -11.76 3.25 21.10
CA VAL A 286 -12.76 3.21 20.03
C VAL A 286 -14.07 2.71 20.62
N ASP A 287 -15.07 3.57 20.68
CA ASP A 287 -16.39 3.20 21.19
C ASP A 287 -17.16 2.39 20.13
N LEU A 288 -17.84 1.34 20.58
CA LEU A 288 -18.73 0.52 19.79
C LEU A 288 -20.18 1.02 19.93
N LYS A 289 -21.01 0.78 18.91
CA LYS A 289 -22.42 1.22 18.92
C LYS A 289 -23.23 0.58 20.04
N SER A 290 -22.88 -0.63 20.44
CA SER A 290 -23.50 -1.36 21.55
C SER A 290 -23.20 -0.78 22.92
N GLY A 291 -22.19 0.11 23.06
CA GLY A 291 -21.72 0.64 24.32
C GLY A 291 -20.46 -0.05 24.86
N GLY A 292 -19.97 -1.09 24.16
CA GLY A 292 -18.64 -1.64 24.36
C GLY A 292 -17.56 -0.72 23.77
N TYR A 293 -16.31 -1.08 23.92
CA TYR A 293 -15.20 -0.33 23.36
C TYR A 293 -13.95 -1.20 23.11
N LEU A 294 -13.08 -0.69 22.24
CA LEU A 294 -11.76 -1.25 21.98
C LEU A 294 -10.70 -0.36 22.59
N ILE A 295 -9.61 -0.95 23.05
CA ILE A 295 -8.36 -0.26 23.34
C ILE A 295 -7.31 -0.73 22.34
N ILE A 296 -6.72 0.19 21.61
CA ILE A 296 -5.72 -0.10 20.58
C ILE A 296 -4.39 0.53 21.02
N ASP A 297 -3.38 -0.29 21.25
CA ASP A 297 -2.04 0.14 21.63
C ASP A 297 -1.01 -0.33 20.61
N GLN A 298 -0.16 0.61 20.17
CA GLN A 298 1.01 0.31 19.37
C GLN A 298 2.24 0.25 20.29
N THR A 299 2.93 -0.89 20.26
CA THR A 299 4.24 -1.05 20.87
C THR A 299 5.34 -0.92 19.80
N GLU A 300 6.60 -1.04 20.18
CA GLU A 300 7.72 -1.03 19.23
C GLU A 300 7.62 -2.16 18.19
N ALA A 301 7.18 -3.36 18.60
CA ALA A 301 7.19 -4.56 17.76
C ALA A 301 5.83 -4.96 17.20
N LEU A 302 4.74 -4.71 17.90
CA LEU A 302 3.40 -5.20 17.57
C LEU A 302 2.29 -4.21 17.98
N THR A 303 1.07 -4.48 17.49
CA THR A 303 -0.15 -3.77 17.92
C THR A 303 -0.99 -4.74 18.75
N THR A 304 -1.56 -4.27 19.85
CA THR A 304 -2.53 -5.00 20.66
C THR A 304 -3.89 -4.33 20.59
N VAL A 305 -4.93 -5.14 20.57
CA VAL A 305 -6.33 -4.68 20.60
C VAL A 305 -7.05 -5.47 21.69
N ASP A 306 -7.57 -4.76 22.68
CA ASP A 306 -8.37 -5.31 23.78
C ASP A 306 -9.84 -4.92 23.58
N VAL A 307 -10.76 -5.89 23.73
CA VAL A 307 -12.20 -5.73 23.55
C VAL A 307 -12.92 -5.73 24.88
N ASN A 308 -13.72 -4.70 25.13
CA ASN A 308 -14.45 -4.53 26.39
C ASN A 308 -15.95 -4.36 26.15
N THR A 309 -16.79 -4.97 27.03
CA THR A 309 -18.26 -4.79 27.01
C THR A 309 -18.69 -3.41 27.45
N GLY A 310 -17.85 -2.69 28.22
CA GLY A 310 -18.21 -1.39 28.80
C GLY A 310 -19.44 -1.49 29.70
N GLY A 311 -20.36 -0.54 29.53
CA GLY A 311 -21.63 -0.51 30.23
C GLY A 311 -22.76 -1.30 29.56
N TYR A 312 -22.47 -2.05 28.50
CA TYR A 312 -23.49 -2.82 27.76
C TYR A 312 -23.90 -4.07 28.55
N VAL A 313 -25.11 -4.00 29.12
CA VAL A 313 -25.77 -5.13 29.79
C VAL A 313 -26.87 -5.59 28.87
N GLY A 314 -26.68 -6.69 28.14
CA GLY A 314 -27.66 -7.25 27.20
C GLY A 314 -28.96 -7.65 27.90
N ALA A 315 -30.07 -7.58 27.16
CA ALA A 315 -31.43 -7.73 27.72
C ALA A 315 -31.81 -9.14 28.16
N ARG A 316 -31.06 -10.20 27.81
CA ARG A 316 -31.51 -11.59 28.00
C ARG A 316 -30.43 -12.59 28.50
N ASN A 317 -29.18 -12.48 28.09
CA ASN A 317 -28.14 -13.43 28.43
C ASN A 317 -26.75 -12.76 28.30
N PHE A 318 -25.87 -13.05 29.25
CA PHE A 318 -24.50 -12.53 29.27
C PHE A 318 -23.66 -13.06 28.09
N GLU A 319 -23.83 -14.34 27.71
CA GLU A 319 -23.15 -14.93 26.56
C GLU A 319 -23.56 -14.26 25.23
N ASP A 320 -24.83 -13.94 25.04
CA ASP A 320 -25.31 -13.22 23.85
C ASP A 320 -24.74 -11.79 23.77
N THR A 321 -24.54 -11.16 24.93
CA THR A 321 -23.92 -9.84 25.02
C THR A 321 -22.47 -9.90 24.56
N ILE A 322 -21.70 -10.85 25.07
CA ILE A 322 -20.28 -11.08 24.67
C ILE A 322 -20.21 -11.35 23.16
N PHE A 323 -21.02 -12.27 22.67
CA PHE A 323 -21.01 -12.65 21.26
C PHE A 323 -21.29 -11.46 20.33
N LYS A 324 -22.33 -10.66 20.64
CA LYS A 324 -22.67 -9.45 19.86
C LYS A 324 -21.56 -8.40 19.93
N THR A 325 -20.99 -8.18 21.12
CA THR A 325 -19.87 -7.25 21.28
C THR A 325 -18.66 -7.68 20.46
N ASN A 326 -18.31 -8.97 20.49
CA ASN A 326 -17.19 -9.51 19.71
C ASN A 326 -17.44 -9.45 18.20
N LEU A 327 -18.66 -9.67 17.72
CA LEU A 327 -19.01 -9.50 16.30
C LEU A 327 -18.86 -8.03 15.86
N GLU A 328 -19.34 -7.09 16.67
CA GLU A 328 -19.19 -5.66 16.40
C GLU A 328 -17.71 -5.24 16.47
N ALA A 329 -16.96 -5.75 17.45
CA ALA A 329 -15.53 -5.53 17.58
C ALA A 329 -14.77 -6.02 16.34
N ALA A 330 -15.09 -7.20 15.79
CA ALA A 330 -14.47 -7.72 14.59
C ALA A 330 -14.59 -6.77 13.39
N GLN A 331 -15.76 -6.15 13.22
CA GLN A 331 -16.00 -5.15 12.17
C GLN A 331 -15.23 -3.85 12.43
N ALA A 332 -15.29 -3.36 13.68
CA ALA A 332 -14.63 -2.13 14.08
C ALA A 332 -13.09 -2.25 13.97
N ILE A 333 -12.51 -3.37 14.43
CA ILE A 333 -11.06 -3.62 14.36
C ILE A 333 -10.60 -3.60 12.90
N ALA A 334 -11.23 -4.35 12.01
CA ALA A 334 -10.86 -4.37 10.60
C ALA A 334 -10.91 -2.97 9.95
N ARG A 335 -11.90 -2.13 10.32
CA ARG A 335 -11.98 -0.73 9.90
C ARG A 335 -10.82 0.09 10.48
N GLN A 336 -10.54 -0.02 11.77
CA GLN A 336 -9.48 0.73 12.45
C GLN A 336 -8.08 0.38 11.92
N LEU A 337 -7.83 -0.88 11.57
CA LEU A 337 -6.58 -1.30 10.94
C LEU A 337 -6.34 -0.57 9.61
N ARG A 338 -7.37 -0.37 8.80
CA ARG A 338 -7.29 0.37 7.53
C ARG A 338 -7.16 1.87 7.77
N LEU A 339 -8.03 2.45 8.60
CA LEU A 339 -8.07 3.89 8.88
C LEU A 339 -6.76 4.38 9.50
N ARG A 340 -6.23 3.66 10.49
CA ARG A 340 -4.98 4.00 11.19
C ARG A 340 -3.73 3.49 10.46
N ASN A 341 -3.90 2.74 9.38
CA ASN A 341 -2.83 2.04 8.65
C ASN A 341 -1.91 1.23 9.56
N LEU A 342 -2.50 0.46 10.47
CA LEU A 342 -1.74 -0.41 11.38
C LEU A 342 -1.22 -1.63 10.61
N GLY A 343 0.02 -2.01 10.84
CA GLY A 343 0.66 -3.12 10.13
C GLY A 343 1.74 -3.81 10.98
N GLY A 344 2.16 -4.97 10.54
CA GLY A 344 3.05 -5.87 11.27
C GLY A 344 2.26 -6.95 11.99
N ILE A 345 2.72 -7.38 13.15
CA ILE A 345 2.05 -8.34 14.03
C ILE A 345 0.96 -7.61 14.81
N ILE A 346 -0.23 -8.17 14.87
CA ILE A 346 -1.39 -7.63 15.58
C ILE A 346 -2.00 -8.76 16.39
N ILE A 347 -2.19 -8.51 17.69
CA ILE A 347 -2.83 -9.45 18.62
C ILE A 347 -4.16 -8.84 19.06
N VAL A 348 -5.21 -9.61 18.94
CA VAL A 348 -6.55 -9.21 19.37
C VAL A 348 -7.00 -10.08 20.52
N ASP A 349 -7.36 -9.44 21.61
CA ASP A 349 -7.95 -10.05 22.81
C ASP A 349 -9.46 -9.82 22.76
N PHE A 350 -10.18 -10.80 22.21
CA PHE A 350 -11.63 -10.82 22.24
C PHE A 350 -12.12 -11.25 23.61
N ILE A 351 -13.31 -10.79 23.99
CA ILE A 351 -13.93 -11.22 25.24
C ILE A 351 -14.13 -12.74 25.18
N ASP A 352 -13.78 -13.44 26.25
CA ASP A 352 -13.84 -14.90 26.36
C ASP A 352 -15.20 -15.46 25.95
N MET A 353 -15.19 -16.45 25.05
CA MET A 353 -16.38 -17.15 24.57
C MET A 353 -16.28 -18.63 24.95
N SER A 354 -17.25 -19.14 25.71
CA SER A 354 -17.32 -20.53 26.13
C SER A 354 -17.71 -21.49 25.01
N ARG A 355 -18.43 -20.99 23.98
CA ARG A 355 -18.97 -21.78 22.86
C ARG A 355 -18.09 -21.67 21.63
N THR A 356 -17.62 -22.78 21.08
CA THR A 356 -16.81 -22.84 19.87
C THR A 356 -17.55 -22.24 18.67
N GLU A 357 -18.86 -22.43 18.57
CA GLU A 357 -19.66 -21.86 17.49
C GLU A 357 -19.62 -20.33 17.48
N HIS A 358 -19.55 -19.69 18.65
CA HIS A 358 -19.41 -18.23 18.76
C HIS A 358 -18.01 -17.79 18.32
N GLN A 359 -16.97 -18.52 18.70
CA GLN A 359 -15.59 -18.25 18.27
C GLN A 359 -15.47 -18.34 16.74
N ASP A 360 -16.00 -19.39 16.14
CA ASP A 360 -16.00 -19.63 14.68
C ASP A 360 -16.77 -18.53 13.93
N ALA A 361 -17.92 -18.11 14.46
CA ALA A 361 -18.73 -17.04 13.87
C ALA A 361 -17.99 -15.69 13.92
N VAL A 362 -17.34 -15.34 15.05
CA VAL A 362 -16.55 -14.11 15.20
C VAL A 362 -15.34 -14.14 14.27
N LEU A 363 -14.63 -15.26 14.19
CA LEU A 363 -13.49 -15.45 13.29
C LEU A 363 -13.91 -15.33 11.81
N SER A 364 -15.03 -15.91 11.45
CA SER A 364 -15.60 -15.83 10.08
C SER A 364 -15.95 -14.40 9.72
N GLU A 365 -16.64 -13.66 10.60
CA GLU A 365 -16.96 -12.26 10.38
C GLU A 365 -15.69 -11.40 10.30
N PHE A 366 -14.71 -11.62 11.18
CA PHE A 366 -13.45 -10.92 11.12
C PHE A 366 -12.71 -11.12 9.81
N ARG A 367 -12.57 -12.37 9.34
CA ARG A 367 -11.97 -12.71 8.06
C ARG A 367 -12.71 -12.07 6.88
N LYS A 368 -14.04 -12.06 6.91
CA LYS A 368 -14.89 -11.39 5.92
C LYS A 368 -14.61 -9.86 5.86
N GLN A 369 -14.44 -9.20 7.00
CA GLN A 369 -14.12 -7.77 7.03
C GLN A 369 -12.67 -7.50 6.60
N LEU A 370 -11.73 -8.37 6.95
CA LEU A 370 -10.33 -8.29 6.49
C LEU A 370 -10.19 -8.52 4.98
N ALA A 371 -11.04 -9.32 4.35
CA ALA A 371 -11.04 -9.53 2.90
C ALA A 371 -11.34 -8.24 2.11
N ARG A 372 -11.95 -7.22 2.74
CA ARG A 372 -12.16 -5.89 2.15
C ARG A 372 -10.90 -5.03 2.13
N ASP A 373 -9.85 -5.44 2.84
CA ASP A 373 -8.59 -4.71 2.89
C ASP A 373 -7.76 -4.96 1.62
N ARG A 374 -7.34 -3.90 0.98
CA ARG A 374 -6.46 -3.97 -0.22
C ARG A 374 -5.07 -4.49 0.12
N VAL A 375 -4.66 -4.31 1.38
CA VAL A 375 -3.37 -4.78 1.90
C VAL A 375 -3.47 -6.27 2.27
N LYS A 376 -2.40 -7.02 2.05
CA LYS A 376 -2.35 -8.45 2.43
C LYS A 376 -2.45 -8.60 3.94
N THR A 377 -3.46 -9.33 4.39
CA THR A 377 -3.69 -9.73 5.78
C THR A 377 -3.66 -11.25 5.90
N MET A 378 -3.24 -11.76 7.03
CA MET A 378 -3.32 -13.18 7.39
C MET A 378 -3.79 -13.26 8.84
N ALA A 379 -4.96 -13.87 9.07
CA ALA A 379 -5.51 -14.11 10.40
C ALA A 379 -5.49 -15.60 10.72
N GLY A 380 -4.91 -15.95 11.86
CA GLY A 380 -4.92 -17.30 12.44
C GLY A 380 -6.28 -17.70 12.98
N GLY A 381 -6.31 -18.74 13.79
CA GLY A 381 -7.41 -19.09 14.68
C GLY A 381 -7.20 -18.49 16.07
N PHE A 382 -8.12 -18.77 16.99
CA PHE A 382 -7.92 -18.48 18.40
C PHE A 382 -6.81 -19.39 18.97
N SER A 383 -5.88 -18.80 19.71
CA SER A 383 -4.82 -19.52 20.42
C SER A 383 -5.38 -20.23 21.66
N SER A 384 -4.57 -21.06 22.33
CA SER A 384 -4.91 -21.68 23.62
C SER A 384 -5.18 -20.67 24.74
N LEU A 385 -4.75 -19.42 24.58
CA LEU A 385 -5.00 -18.32 25.50
C LEU A 385 -6.24 -17.48 25.12
N GLY A 386 -7.01 -17.88 24.11
CA GLY A 386 -8.15 -17.11 23.62
C GLY A 386 -7.80 -15.92 22.71
N LEU A 387 -6.50 -15.70 22.45
CA LEU A 387 -6.04 -14.58 21.63
C LEU A 387 -6.12 -14.91 20.13
N LEU A 388 -6.42 -13.89 19.32
CA LEU A 388 -6.38 -14.01 17.87
C LEU A 388 -5.13 -13.31 17.32
N GLU A 389 -4.30 -14.07 16.61
CA GLU A 389 -3.07 -13.59 16.02
C GLU A 389 -3.28 -13.29 14.54
N MET A 390 -2.81 -12.12 14.10
CA MET A 390 -2.83 -11.77 12.70
C MET A 390 -1.61 -10.97 12.26
N THR A 391 -1.39 -10.94 10.96
CA THR A 391 -0.41 -10.05 10.34
C THR A 391 -1.06 -9.21 9.26
N ARG A 392 -0.64 -7.96 9.14
CA ARG A 392 -0.98 -7.06 8.05
C ARG A 392 0.30 -6.47 7.46
N LYS A 393 0.49 -6.56 6.15
CA LYS A 393 1.70 -6.03 5.51
C LYS A 393 1.83 -4.54 5.80
N ARG A 394 3.01 -4.09 6.28
CA ARG A 394 3.31 -2.65 6.41
C ARG A 394 3.56 -2.08 5.01
N THR A 395 2.72 -1.16 4.58
CA THR A 395 2.83 -0.47 3.27
C THR A 395 3.27 0.98 3.42
N ARG A 396 2.94 1.58 4.57
CA ARG A 396 3.22 2.97 4.96
C ARG A 396 3.34 3.04 6.48
N GLU A 397 3.77 4.18 6.99
CA GLU A 397 3.72 4.48 8.41
C GLU A 397 2.28 4.58 8.91
N SER A 398 2.07 4.30 10.20
CA SER A 398 0.75 4.42 10.82
C SER A 398 0.33 5.91 10.90
N LEU A 399 -0.98 6.15 10.99
CA LEU A 399 -1.53 7.49 11.10
C LEU A 399 -0.93 8.28 12.27
N ALA A 400 -0.77 7.63 13.43
CA ALA A 400 -0.14 8.25 14.60
C ALA A 400 1.32 8.64 14.33
N HIS A 401 2.08 7.79 13.63
CA HIS A 401 3.48 8.09 13.30
C HIS A 401 3.62 9.28 12.33
N MET A 402 2.65 9.42 11.41
CA MET A 402 2.65 10.53 10.46
C MET A 402 2.17 11.87 11.06
N LEU A 403 1.25 11.84 12.02
CA LEU A 403 0.56 13.05 12.51
C LEU A 403 0.95 13.43 13.94
N CYS A 404 1.63 12.58 14.69
CA CYS A 404 2.00 12.80 16.09
C CYS A 404 3.52 12.74 16.28
N GLU A 405 3.99 13.43 17.31
CA GLU A 405 5.35 13.33 17.82
C GLU A 405 5.35 12.68 19.22
N PRO A 406 6.44 11.99 19.61
CA PRO A 406 6.57 11.48 20.96
C PRO A 406 6.45 12.60 21.99
N CYS A 407 5.62 12.43 23.00
CA CYS A 407 5.47 13.41 24.08
C CYS A 407 6.81 13.64 24.79
N PRO A 408 7.30 14.89 24.88
CA PRO A 408 8.61 15.17 25.51
C PRO A 408 8.66 14.83 26.99
N SER A 409 7.51 14.86 27.70
CA SER A 409 7.43 14.56 29.14
C SER A 409 7.44 13.07 29.45
N CYS A 410 6.65 12.27 28.73
CA CYS A 410 6.49 10.84 29.05
C CYS A 410 7.02 9.91 27.94
N GLN A 411 7.58 10.44 26.87
CA GLN A 411 8.09 9.68 25.71
C GLN A 411 7.09 8.64 25.17
N GLY A 412 5.81 8.98 25.20
CA GLY A 412 4.72 8.10 24.77
C GLY A 412 4.18 7.13 25.81
N LYS A 413 4.74 7.11 27.04
CA LYS A 413 4.30 6.18 28.10
C LYS A 413 2.95 6.55 28.71
N GLY A 414 2.50 7.80 28.62
CA GLY A 414 1.23 8.27 29.20
C GLY A 414 1.24 8.39 30.73
N ILE A 415 2.38 8.21 31.36
CA ILE A 415 2.60 8.27 32.82
C ILE A 415 3.74 9.25 33.04
N VAL A 416 3.57 10.16 34.00
CA VAL A 416 4.57 11.16 34.44
C VAL A 416 4.99 10.86 35.85
#